data_0596e0c84a67f9f60047f56c3595ac91
#
_entry.id   0596e0c84a67f9f60047f56c3595ac91
#
_cell.length_a   1.000
_cell.length_b   1.000
_cell.length_c   1.000
_cell.angle_alpha   90.00
_cell.angle_beta   90.00
_cell.angle_gamma   90.00
#
_symmetry.space_group_name_H-M   'P 1'
#
loop_
_entity.id
_entity.type
_entity.pdbx_description
1 polymer ?
#
loop_
_entity_poly.entity_id
_entity_poly.type
_entity_poly.pdbx_seq_one_letter_code
_entity_poly.pdbx_strand_id
1 'polypeptide(L)'
;MIASIVEEVLREIGMGSGADGRLGRQAGDREQPGRFAAREDGMPPAARPDNDLHDITSQEEKAKPTLDHPMDPEALTRMMGKTTARIGVGKAGPRERTRTWLTLRADHALARDSVFSDVDEGLVDRLKLVSVQSMCRDRNEHITRPDLGRKLDQEAQQKLVSACKAGVDVQLIASDGLSSKAIEANLENILPVIEDGLSMRGISTG
;
A
#
# COMPACT_ATOMS: atom_id res chain seq x y z
N MET A 1 -7.17 -3.37 -26.05
CA MET A 1 -7.87 -4.29 -25.13
C MET A 1 -7.68 -3.89 -23.66
N ILE A 2 -6.47 -3.63 -23.16
CA ILE A 2 -6.25 -3.20 -21.74
C ILE A 2 -6.82 -1.81 -21.47
N ALA A 3 -6.68 -0.83 -22.38
CA ALA A 3 -7.24 0.52 -22.22
C ALA A 3 -8.77 0.54 -22.07
N SER A 4 -9.46 -0.35 -22.77
CA SER A 4 -10.92 -0.48 -22.69
C SER A 4 -11.41 -0.97 -21.33
N ILE A 5 -10.66 -1.87 -20.69
CA ILE A 5 -11.00 -2.40 -19.36
C ILE A 5 -10.77 -1.34 -18.28
N VAL A 6 -9.72 -0.53 -18.42
CA VAL A 6 -9.44 0.56 -17.47
C VAL A 6 -10.51 1.65 -17.53
N GLU A 7 -10.98 2.02 -18.73
CA GLU A 7 -12.06 2.99 -18.89
C GLU A 7 -13.40 2.50 -18.32
N GLU A 8 -13.68 1.20 -18.45
CA GLU A 8 -14.90 0.59 -17.91
C GLU A 8 -14.88 0.56 -16.38
N VAL A 9 -13.76 0.19 -15.78
CA VAL A 9 -13.56 0.23 -14.33
C VAL A 9 -13.61 1.65 -13.76
N LEU A 10 -13.03 2.64 -14.44
CA LEU A 10 -13.10 4.03 -14.01
C LEU A 10 -14.52 4.61 -14.09
N ARG A 11 -15.35 4.13 -15.04
CA ARG A 11 -16.76 4.50 -15.15
C ARG A 11 -17.60 3.90 -14.01
N GLU A 12 -17.34 2.67 -13.63
CA GLU A 12 -18.01 2.02 -12.49
C GLU A 12 -17.67 2.66 -11.14
N ILE A 13 -16.43 3.17 -10.98
CA ILE A 13 -15.98 3.85 -9.74
C ILE A 13 -16.47 5.31 -9.67
N GLY A 14 -17.19 5.82 -10.69
CA GLY A 14 -17.74 7.18 -10.69
C GLY A 14 -16.72 8.29 -10.93
N MET A 15 -15.54 7.98 -11.46
CA MET A 15 -14.51 8.95 -11.89
C MET A 15 -14.58 9.26 -13.39
N GLY A 16 -15.77 9.41 -13.93
CA GLY A 16 -15.99 9.85 -15.31
C GLY A 16 -15.80 11.34 -15.45
N SER A 17 -14.92 11.72 -16.37
CA SER A 17 -14.66 13.07 -16.85
C SER A 17 -15.95 13.85 -17.13
N GLY A 18 -16.27 14.82 -16.29
CA GLY A 18 -17.34 15.77 -16.53
C GLY A 18 -16.87 16.92 -17.39
N ALA A 19 -17.22 16.88 -18.68
CA ALA A 19 -17.17 18.05 -19.55
C ALA A 19 -18.56 18.67 -19.60
N ASP A 20 -18.59 19.96 -19.29
CA ASP A 20 -19.57 20.99 -19.69
C ASP A 20 -21.09 20.67 -19.71
N GLY A 21 -21.80 21.29 -18.79
CA GLY A 21 -23.25 21.45 -18.83
C GLY A 21 -23.68 22.59 -17.91
N ARG A 22 -23.59 23.83 -18.40
CA ARG A 22 -24.20 25.00 -17.76
C ARG A 22 -25.71 24.79 -17.65
N LEU A 23 -26.23 24.69 -16.45
CA LEU A 23 -27.63 25.00 -16.15
C LEU A 23 -27.69 25.84 -14.89
N GLY A 24 -28.01 27.12 -15.09
CA GLY A 24 -28.27 28.06 -14.02
C GLY A 24 -29.42 27.58 -13.14
N ARG A 25 -29.21 27.54 -11.85
CA ARG A 25 -30.23 27.52 -10.83
C ARG A 25 -30.03 28.68 -9.89
N GLN A 26 -31.07 29.48 -9.79
CA GLN A 26 -31.22 30.61 -8.90
C GLN A 26 -30.87 30.26 -7.46
N ALA A 27 -30.16 31.16 -6.82
CA ALA A 27 -29.87 31.13 -5.40
C ALA A 27 -31.19 31.26 -4.60
N GLY A 28 -31.62 30.17 -4.03
CA GLY A 28 -32.59 30.19 -2.96
C GLY A 28 -31.81 30.18 -1.64
N ASP A 29 -32.09 31.17 -0.79
CA ASP A 29 -31.59 31.25 0.58
C ASP A 29 -31.80 29.93 1.31
N ARG A 30 -30.71 29.19 1.53
CA ARG A 30 -30.69 28.11 2.51
C ARG A 30 -30.01 28.65 3.75
N GLU A 31 -30.82 28.80 4.80
CA GLU A 31 -30.35 28.99 6.15
C GLU A 31 -29.18 28.03 6.44
N GLN A 32 -28.07 28.58 6.83
CA GLN A 32 -26.90 27.83 7.28
C GLN A 32 -27.28 27.12 8.58
N PRO A 33 -27.10 25.81 8.70
CA PRO A 33 -27.25 25.13 9.99
C PRO A 33 -26.25 25.73 10.97
N GLY A 34 -26.77 26.09 12.16
CA GLY A 34 -26.13 26.87 13.19
C GLY A 34 -24.68 26.48 13.44
N ARG A 35 -23.81 27.50 13.44
CA ARG A 35 -22.47 27.44 14.02
C ARG A 35 -22.65 26.93 15.46
N PHE A 36 -22.10 25.73 15.74
CA PHE A 36 -21.84 25.35 17.12
C PHE A 36 -20.88 26.38 17.68
N ALA A 37 -21.37 27.27 18.53
CA ALA A 37 -20.54 28.18 19.28
C ALA A 37 -19.54 27.32 20.07
N ALA A 38 -18.23 27.54 19.82
CA ALA A 38 -17.18 27.01 20.66
C ALA A 38 -17.45 27.50 22.09
N ARG A 39 -17.74 26.63 23.01
CA ARG A 39 -17.71 26.95 24.44
C ARG A 39 -16.25 27.18 24.79
N GLU A 40 -15.91 28.42 25.05
CA GLU A 40 -14.69 28.84 25.73
C GLU A 40 -14.82 28.54 27.24
N ASP A 41 -14.91 27.26 27.57
CA ASP A 41 -14.72 26.85 28.96
C ASP A 41 -13.28 26.33 29.04
N GLY A 42 -12.42 27.17 29.64
CA GLY A 42 -11.00 26.92 29.88
C GLY A 42 -10.73 25.78 30.85
N MET A 43 -11.30 24.64 30.60
CA MET A 43 -10.98 23.42 31.30
C MET A 43 -9.90 22.68 30.48
N PRO A 44 -8.68 22.46 31.03
CA PRO A 44 -7.70 21.68 30.35
C PRO A 44 -8.34 20.34 29.97
N PRO A 45 -8.08 19.82 28.77
CA PRO A 45 -8.61 18.52 28.40
C PRO A 45 -8.16 17.54 29.48
N ALA A 46 -9.13 16.96 30.19
CA ALA A 46 -8.85 15.90 31.14
C ALA A 46 -7.94 14.91 30.40
N ALA A 47 -6.75 14.62 30.95
CA ALA A 47 -5.88 13.61 30.42
C ALA A 47 -6.73 12.37 30.24
N ARG A 48 -7.04 12.03 29.00
CA ARG A 48 -7.74 10.78 28.70
C ARG A 48 -6.84 9.71 29.30
N PRO A 49 -7.35 8.85 30.19
CA PRO A 49 -6.56 7.73 30.63
C PRO A 49 -6.03 7.10 29.34
N ASP A 50 -4.76 6.77 29.34
CA ASP A 50 -4.07 6.09 28.24
C ASP A 50 -4.79 4.74 28.09
N ASN A 51 -5.96 4.80 27.44
CA ASN A 51 -6.69 3.62 27.03
C ASN A 51 -5.86 3.08 25.87
N ASP A 52 -5.02 2.12 26.17
CA ASP A 52 -4.39 1.27 25.20
C ASP A 52 -5.49 0.76 24.25
N LEU A 53 -5.66 1.51 23.15
CA LEU A 53 -6.64 1.13 22.14
C LEU A 53 -6.18 -0.19 21.58
N HIS A 54 -7.04 -1.19 21.75
CA HIS A 54 -6.78 -2.52 21.22
C HIS A 54 -6.49 -2.47 19.71
N ASP A 55 -5.29 -2.90 19.32
CA ASP A 55 -4.87 -2.90 17.92
C ASP A 55 -5.59 -4.02 17.16
N ILE A 56 -6.66 -3.63 16.46
CA ILE A 56 -7.44 -4.53 15.60
C ILE A 56 -6.67 -5.01 14.35
N THR A 57 -5.47 -4.46 14.09
CA THR A 57 -4.63 -4.84 12.95
C THR A 57 -3.54 -5.83 13.34
N SER A 58 -3.37 -6.13 14.63
CA SER A 58 -2.38 -7.08 15.11
C SER A 58 -2.57 -8.47 14.52
N GLN A 59 -1.50 -9.23 14.38
CA GLN A 59 -1.56 -10.59 13.85
C GLN A 59 -2.39 -11.51 14.74
N GLU A 60 -2.37 -11.30 16.04
CA GLU A 60 -3.19 -12.06 17.00
C GLU A 60 -4.69 -11.83 16.75
N GLU A 61 -5.09 -10.60 16.50
CA GLU A 61 -6.49 -10.28 16.17
C GLU A 61 -6.91 -10.79 14.80
N LYS A 62 -6.00 -10.75 13.84
CA LYS A 62 -6.22 -11.30 12.49
C LYS A 62 -6.38 -12.82 12.49
N ALA A 63 -5.74 -13.51 13.41
CA ALA A 63 -5.83 -14.96 13.56
C ALA A 63 -7.12 -15.43 14.23
N LYS A 64 -7.94 -14.55 14.80
CA LYS A 64 -9.21 -14.92 15.46
C LYS A 64 -10.36 -15.00 14.46
N PRO A 65 -11.06 -16.14 14.35
CA PRO A 65 -12.28 -16.20 13.57
C PRO A 65 -13.36 -15.32 14.21
N THR A 66 -14.18 -14.68 13.39
CA THR A 66 -15.34 -13.89 13.85
C THR A 66 -16.67 -14.57 13.57
N LEU A 67 -16.64 -15.81 13.11
CA LEU A 67 -17.80 -16.67 12.93
C LEU A 67 -18.16 -17.28 14.29
N ASP A 68 -19.39 -17.03 14.79
CA ASP A 68 -19.78 -17.43 16.15
C ASP A 68 -19.95 -18.95 16.29
N HIS A 69 -20.49 -19.62 15.26
CA HIS A 69 -20.84 -21.02 15.30
C HIS A 69 -20.34 -21.74 14.03
N PRO A 70 -19.02 -21.95 13.88
CA PRO A 70 -18.52 -22.73 12.75
C PRO A 70 -18.97 -24.18 12.89
N MET A 71 -19.38 -24.80 11.79
CA MET A 71 -19.82 -26.19 11.78
C MET A 71 -18.68 -27.16 12.18
N ASP A 72 -17.44 -26.85 11.79
CA ASP A 72 -16.23 -27.56 12.18
C ASP A 72 -15.16 -26.53 12.57
N PRO A 73 -15.00 -26.21 13.87
CA PRO A 73 -13.99 -25.26 14.35
C PRO A 73 -12.54 -25.70 14.08
N GLU A 74 -12.27 -27.01 14.12
CA GLU A 74 -10.93 -27.52 13.88
C GLU A 74 -10.53 -27.40 12.40
N ALA A 75 -11.44 -27.71 11.49
CA ALA A 75 -11.22 -27.50 10.07
C ALA A 75 -11.01 -26.02 9.75
N LEU A 76 -11.80 -25.13 10.36
CA LEU A 76 -11.62 -23.69 10.20
C LEU A 76 -10.23 -23.24 10.66
N THR A 77 -9.77 -23.68 11.82
CA THR A 77 -8.44 -23.37 12.35
C THR A 77 -7.33 -23.90 11.42
N ARG A 78 -7.47 -25.13 10.92
CA ARG A 78 -6.51 -25.69 9.96
C ARG A 78 -6.46 -24.87 8.65
N MET A 79 -7.61 -24.42 8.13
CA MET A 79 -7.67 -23.59 6.93
C MET A 79 -7.04 -22.21 7.17
N MET A 80 -7.32 -21.57 8.30
CA MET A 80 -6.72 -20.29 8.67
C MET A 80 -5.19 -20.35 8.74
N GLY A 81 -4.62 -21.45 9.23
CA GLY A 81 -3.17 -21.67 9.25
C GLY A 81 -2.53 -21.91 7.87
N LYS A 82 -3.30 -22.07 6.79
CA LYS A 82 -2.80 -22.32 5.43
C LYS A 82 -2.86 -21.10 4.50
N THR A 83 -3.39 -20.01 4.96
CA THR A 83 -3.55 -18.80 4.15
C THR A 83 -3.41 -17.53 4.99
N THR A 84 -2.89 -16.48 4.39
CA THR A 84 -2.91 -15.13 4.95
C THR A 84 -4.23 -14.40 4.69
N ALA A 85 -5.11 -14.97 3.86
CA ALA A 85 -6.44 -14.42 3.62
C ALA A 85 -7.30 -14.55 4.87
N ARG A 86 -8.16 -13.57 5.12
CA ARG A 86 -9.12 -13.62 6.22
C ARG A 86 -10.30 -14.52 5.86
N ILE A 87 -10.34 -15.68 6.47
CA ILE A 87 -11.45 -16.62 6.40
C ILE A 87 -12.12 -16.74 7.76
N GLY A 88 -13.30 -17.35 7.84
CA GLY A 88 -14.06 -17.46 9.09
C GLY A 88 -14.64 -16.12 9.56
N VAL A 89 -14.98 -15.24 8.62
CA VAL A 89 -15.52 -13.91 8.90
C VAL A 89 -17.04 -13.98 9.01
N GLY A 90 -17.57 -13.59 10.16
CA GLY A 90 -19.01 -13.54 10.41
C GLY A 90 -19.68 -12.32 9.75
N LYS A 91 -20.97 -12.49 9.41
CA LYS A 91 -21.82 -11.42 8.87
C LYS A 91 -22.91 -11.02 9.85
N ALA A 92 -23.48 -9.83 9.67
CA ALA A 92 -24.68 -9.34 10.34
C ALA A 92 -25.76 -9.14 9.27
N GLY A 93 -26.56 -10.18 9.02
CA GLY A 93 -27.46 -10.24 7.87
C GLY A 93 -26.65 -10.19 6.55
N PRO A 94 -27.02 -9.33 5.58
CA PRO A 94 -26.30 -9.20 4.31
C PRO A 94 -25.00 -8.39 4.41
N ARG A 95 -24.71 -7.78 5.57
CA ARG A 95 -23.57 -6.88 5.77
C ARG A 95 -22.46 -7.55 6.54
N GLU A 96 -21.23 -7.05 6.32
CA GLU A 96 -20.11 -7.38 7.18
C GLU A 96 -20.36 -6.82 8.60
N ARG A 97 -19.83 -7.51 9.61
CA ARG A 97 -19.82 -6.99 10.98
C ARG A 97 -19.00 -5.71 11.08
N THR A 98 -19.38 -4.79 11.95
CA THR A 98 -18.66 -3.53 12.16
C THR A 98 -17.17 -3.75 12.42
N ARG A 99 -16.83 -4.74 13.26
CA ARG A 99 -15.42 -5.10 13.53
C ARG A 99 -14.68 -5.47 12.24
N THR A 100 -15.24 -6.35 11.42
CA THR A 100 -14.67 -6.77 10.15
C THR A 100 -14.45 -5.58 9.21
N TRP A 101 -15.44 -4.72 9.12
CA TRP A 101 -15.37 -3.53 8.28
C TRP A 101 -14.28 -2.55 8.77
N LEU A 102 -14.20 -2.29 10.09
CA LEU A 102 -13.15 -1.44 10.66
C LEU A 102 -11.75 -2.01 10.43
N THR A 103 -11.57 -3.32 10.61
CA THR A 103 -10.30 -3.98 10.36
C THR A 103 -9.91 -3.90 8.88
N LEU A 104 -10.85 -4.09 7.96
CA LEU A 104 -10.61 -3.92 6.53
C LEU A 104 -10.18 -2.50 6.18
N ARG A 105 -10.82 -1.49 6.80
CA ARG A 105 -10.46 -0.08 6.61
C ARG A 105 -9.05 0.22 7.13
N ALA A 106 -8.67 -0.32 8.27
CA ALA A 106 -7.33 -0.19 8.83
C ALA A 106 -6.28 -0.88 7.94
N ASP A 107 -6.53 -2.08 7.46
CA ASP A 107 -5.65 -2.77 6.51
C ASP A 107 -5.49 -2.00 5.20
N HIS A 108 -6.58 -1.42 4.70
CA HIS A 108 -6.52 -0.60 3.50
C HIS A 108 -5.67 0.67 3.72
N ALA A 109 -5.79 1.31 4.89
CA ALA A 109 -4.96 2.45 5.22
C ALA A 109 -3.47 2.07 5.26
N LEU A 110 -3.13 0.97 5.94
CA LEU A 110 -1.76 0.46 5.98
C LEU A 110 -1.21 0.11 4.59
N ALA A 111 -2.03 -0.53 3.75
CA ALA A 111 -1.63 -0.85 2.38
C ALA A 111 -1.39 0.43 1.56
N ARG A 112 -2.24 1.44 1.73
CA ARG A 112 -2.08 2.74 1.09
C ARG A 112 -0.80 3.44 1.55
N ASP A 113 -0.54 3.49 2.84
CA ASP A 113 0.70 4.07 3.39
C ASP A 113 1.94 3.35 2.84
N SER A 114 1.87 2.03 2.69
CA SER A 114 2.95 1.23 2.11
C SER A 114 3.21 1.55 0.62
N VAL A 115 2.16 1.92 -0.13
CA VAL A 115 2.29 2.35 -1.54
C VAL A 115 2.91 3.74 -1.65
N PHE A 116 2.59 4.64 -0.72
CA PHE A 116 3.02 6.05 -0.77
C PHE A 116 4.28 6.35 0.05
N SER A 117 4.82 5.38 0.78
CA SER A 117 6.13 5.52 1.44
C SER A 117 7.27 5.27 0.47
N ASP A 118 8.41 5.89 0.73
CA ASP A 118 9.66 5.64 0.03
C ASP A 118 10.53 4.66 0.83
N VAL A 119 11.47 4.01 0.16
CA VAL A 119 12.45 3.13 0.80
C VAL A 119 13.42 3.96 1.62
N ASP A 120 13.77 3.46 2.82
CA ASP A 120 14.76 4.10 3.69
C ASP A 120 16.12 4.23 3.00
N GLU A 121 16.63 5.46 2.91
CA GLU A 121 17.94 5.75 2.30
C GLU A 121 19.07 5.00 3.02
N GLY A 122 18.96 4.82 4.34
CA GLY A 122 19.93 4.06 5.12
C GLY A 122 20.02 2.59 4.68
N LEU A 123 18.94 1.99 4.19
CA LEU A 123 18.97 0.64 3.61
C LEU A 123 19.75 0.62 2.31
N VAL A 124 19.52 1.61 1.44
CA VAL A 124 20.24 1.76 0.16
C VAL A 124 21.73 1.87 0.38
N ASP A 125 22.14 2.68 1.36
CA ASP A 125 23.54 2.88 1.72
C ASP A 125 24.19 1.63 2.33
N ARG A 126 23.50 0.96 3.24
CA ARG A 126 23.99 -0.28 3.87
C ARG A 126 24.24 -1.39 2.85
N LEU A 127 23.36 -1.52 1.89
CA LEU A 127 23.46 -2.52 0.82
C LEU A 127 24.31 -2.05 -0.36
N LYS A 128 24.83 -0.81 -0.32
CA LYS A 128 25.65 -0.19 -1.37
C LYS A 128 24.98 -0.23 -2.75
N LEU A 129 23.67 0.01 -2.77
CA LEU A 129 22.90 -0.02 -4.01
C LEU A 129 23.04 1.31 -4.76
N VAL A 130 23.01 1.23 -6.09
CA VAL A 130 22.95 2.41 -6.94
C VAL A 130 21.48 2.80 -7.12
N SER A 131 21.03 3.81 -6.39
CA SER A 131 19.66 4.32 -6.50
C SER A 131 19.49 5.18 -7.75
N VAL A 132 18.47 4.88 -8.55
CA VAL A 132 18.03 5.68 -9.70
C VAL A 132 16.52 5.82 -9.68
N GLN A 133 16.02 6.90 -10.27
CA GLN A 133 14.59 7.15 -10.39
C GLN A 133 14.13 6.91 -11.84
N SER A 134 12.92 6.40 -11.98
CA SER A 134 12.25 6.31 -13.29
C SER A 134 11.87 7.71 -13.80
N MET A 135 11.37 7.78 -15.04
CA MET A 135 10.90 9.05 -15.62
C MET A 135 9.62 9.61 -14.93
N CYS A 136 9.05 8.90 -13.96
CA CYS A 136 7.94 9.39 -13.17
C CYS A 136 8.41 10.44 -12.16
N ARG A 137 7.67 11.55 -12.07
CA ARG A 137 7.98 12.65 -11.12
C ARG A 137 7.63 12.30 -9.69
N ASP A 138 6.57 11.54 -9.53
CA ASP A 138 6.04 11.16 -8.22
C ASP A 138 5.29 9.82 -8.27
N ARG A 139 4.85 9.36 -7.12
CA ARG A 139 4.15 8.09 -6.95
C ARG A 139 2.79 8.05 -7.66
N ASN A 140 2.06 9.15 -7.73
CA ASN A 140 0.78 9.22 -8.43
C ASN A 140 0.96 9.05 -9.94
N GLU A 141 2.00 9.70 -10.49
CA GLU A 141 2.35 9.52 -11.90
C GLU A 141 2.80 8.08 -12.17
N HIS A 142 3.57 7.46 -11.27
CA HIS A 142 3.99 6.07 -11.40
C HIS A 142 2.78 5.11 -11.47
N ILE A 143 1.77 5.30 -10.63
CA ILE A 143 0.56 4.47 -10.59
C ILE A 143 -0.27 4.64 -11.88
N THR A 144 -0.38 5.87 -12.39
CA THR A 144 -1.22 6.20 -13.54
C THR A 144 -0.51 6.08 -14.89
N ARG A 145 0.83 6.16 -14.90
CA ARG A 145 1.68 6.13 -16.10
C ARG A 145 2.78 5.06 -16.01
N PRO A 146 2.41 3.78 -16.00
CA PRO A 146 3.38 2.69 -15.90
C PRO A 146 4.36 2.62 -17.08
N ASP A 147 4.05 3.28 -18.18
CA ASP A 147 4.94 3.45 -19.33
C ASP A 147 6.16 4.31 -19.00
N LEU A 148 6.02 5.32 -18.15
CA LEU A 148 7.12 6.14 -17.63
C LEU A 148 7.89 5.42 -16.51
N GLY A 149 7.21 4.66 -15.67
CA GLY A 149 7.82 3.87 -14.61
C GLY A 149 8.80 2.79 -15.11
N ARG A 150 8.75 2.44 -16.40
CA ARG A 150 9.66 1.47 -17.04
C ARG A 150 10.83 2.13 -17.78
N LYS A 151 10.96 3.42 -17.71
CA LYS A 151 11.99 4.18 -18.44
C LYS A 151 12.85 4.94 -17.45
N LEU A 152 14.10 5.10 -17.81
CA LEU A 152 15.07 5.94 -17.13
C LEU A 152 15.39 7.13 -18.02
N ASP A 153 15.60 8.30 -17.44
CA ASP A 153 16.12 9.46 -18.15
C ASP A 153 17.62 9.31 -18.43
N GLN A 154 18.20 10.28 -19.11
CA GLN A 154 19.62 10.23 -19.49
C GLN A 154 20.55 10.31 -18.28
N GLU A 155 20.18 11.05 -17.24
CA GLU A 155 20.98 11.19 -16.03
C GLU A 155 21.04 9.86 -15.26
N ALA A 156 19.88 9.22 -15.05
CA ALA A 156 19.79 7.91 -14.42
C ALA A 156 20.56 6.85 -15.20
N GLN A 157 20.49 6.88 -16.55
CA GLN A 157 21.26 5.96 -17.40
C GLN A 157 22.76 6.18 -17.26
N GLN A 158 23.24 7.43 -17.28
CA GLN A 158 24.66 7.76 -17.09
C GLN A 158 25.15 7.33 -15.71
N LYS A 159 24.34 7.52 -14.66
CA LYS A 159 24.65 7.08 -13.31
C LYS A 159 24.84 5.57 -13.24
N LEU A 160 23.96 4.80 -13.86
CA LEU A 160 24.09 3.34 -13.92
C LEU A 160 25.36 2.91 -14.68
N VAL A 161 25.62 3.50 -15.84
CA VAL A 161 26.82 3.18 -16.63
C VAL A 161 28.12 3.46 -15.88
N SER A 162 28.14 4.52 -15.06
CA SER A 162 29.34 4.91 -14.31
C SER A 162 29.53 4.13 -13.00
N ALA A 163 28.44 3.72 -12.35
CA ALA A 163 28.47 3.14 -11.00
C ALA A 163 28.32 1.61 -10.99
N CYS A 164 27.61 1.04 -11.96
CA CYS A 164 27.41 -0.40 -12.03
C CYS A 164 28.53 -1.11 -12.78
N LYS A 165 28.74 -2.36 -12.43
CA LYS A 165 29.76 -3.23 -13.04
C LYS A 165 29.33 -3.63 -14.44
N ALA A 166 30.15 -3.35 -15.45
CA ALA A 166 29.88 -3.78 -16.81
C ALA A 166 30.31 -5.23 -17.05
N GLY A 167 29.64 -5.92 -17.98
CA GLY A 167 30.06 -7.26 -18.42
C GLY A 167 29.77 -8.38 -17.42
N VAL A 168 28.85 -8.16 -16.47
CA VAL A 168 28.36 -9.20 -15.56
C VAL A 168 27.36 -10.11 -16.26
N ASP A 169 27.24 -11.35 -15.80
CA ASP A 169 26.25 -12.30 -16.32
C ASP A 169 24.82 -11.96 -15.88
N VAL A 170 24.67 -11.44 -14.64
CA VAL A 170 23.38 -11.08 -14.04
C VAL A 170 23.47 -9.73 -13.35
N GLN A 171 22.58 -8.81 -13.73
CA GLN A 171 22.36 -7.55 -13.00
C GLN A 171 21.18 -7.72 -12.03
N LEU A 172 21.42 -7.50 -10.73
CA LEU A 172 20.37 -7.52 -9.72
C LEU A 172 19.71 -6.14 -9.62
N ILE A 173 18.39 -6.12 -9.62
CA ILE A 173 17.59 -4.88 -9.56
C ILE A 173 16.54 -5.01 -8.46
N ALA A 174 16.62 -4.12 -7.47
CA ALA A 174 15.57 -3.93 -6.49
C ALA A 174 14.64 -2.80 -6.95
N SER A 175 13.39 -3.11 -7.24
CA SER A 175 12.42 -2.14 -7.76
C SER A 175 11.36 -1.79 -6.72
N ASP A 176 11.33 -0.52 -6.32
CA ASP A 176 10.27 0.04 -5.48
C ASP A 176 9.09 0.49 -6.36
N GLY A 177 8.16 -0.44 -6.61
CA GLY A 177 6.96 -0.18 -7.41
C GLY A 177 5.74 0.14 -6.57
N LEU A 178 5.27 -0.81 -5.76
CA LEU A 178 4.00 -0.71 -5.03
C LEU A 178 4.13 -0.89 -3.51
N SER A 179 5.29 -1.22 -2.98
CA SER A 179 5.50 -1.41 -1.54
C SER A 179 6.97 -1.30 -1.16
N SER A 180 7.38 -0.10 -0.78
CA SER A 180 8.68 0.15 -0.17
C SER A 180 8.88 -0.68 1.11
N LYS A 181 7.81 -0.88 1.89
CA LYS A 181 7.85 -1.71 3.11
C LYS A 181 8.19 -3.18 2.83
N ALA A 182 7.79 -3.72 1.69
CA ALA A 182 8.18 -5.07 1.30
C ALA A 182 9.68 -5.18 0.98
N ILE A 183 10.25 -4.16 0.36
CA ILE A 183 11.69 -4.06 0.10
C ILE A 183 12.44 -3.96 1.43
N GLU A 184 12.07 -3.04 2.31
CA GLU A 184 12.69 -2.86 3.62
C GLU A 184 12.67 -4.14 4.46
N ALA A 185 11.56 -4.88 4.46
CA ALA A 185 11.43 -6.09 5.25
C ALA A 185 12.21 -7.31 4.71
N ASN A 186 12.52 -7.34 3.41
CA ASN A 186 13.01 -8.58 2.79
C ASN A 186 14.38 -8.43 2.12
N LEU A 187 14.74 -7.28 1.59
CA LEU A 187 15.90 -7.14 0.71
C LEU A 187 17.22 -7.49 1.41
N GLU A 188 17.42 -7.06 2.66
CA GLU A 188 18.61 -7.37 3.46
C GLU A 188 18.84 -8.88 3.63
N ASN A 189 17.77 -9.66 3.71
CA ASN A 189 17.85 -11.09 3.89
C ASN A 189 17.94 -11.87 2.57
N ILE A 190 17.32 -11.37 1.51
CA ILE A 190 17.21 -12.08 0.23
C ILE A 190 18.42 -11.82 -0.65
N LEU A 191 18.94 -10.59 -0.69
CA LEU A 191 20.02 -10.20 -1.59
C LEU A 191 21.27 -11.07 -1.39
N PRO A 192 21.80 -11.26 -0.17
CA PRO A 192 22.99 -12.11 0.04
C PRO A 192 22.77 -13.57 -0.40
N VAL A 193 21.57 -14.11 -0.17
CA VAL A 193 21.24 -15.50 -0.55
C VAL A 193 21.26 -15.67 -2.07
N ILE A 194 20.78 -14.67 -2.81
CA ILE A 194 20.82 -14.67 -4.28
C ILE A 194 22.25 -14.56 -4.77
N GLU A 195 23.01 -13.60 -4.24
CA GLU A 195 24.43 -13.38 -4.62
C GLU A 195 25.28 -14.61 -4.37
N ASP A 196 25.18 -15.23 -3.19
CA ASP A 196 25.88 -16.45 -2.83
C ASP A 196 25.48 -17.61 -3.75
N GLY A 197 24.21 -17.76 -4.02
CA GLY A 197 23.67 -18.82 -4.88
C GLY A 197 24.14 -18.68 -6.34
N LEU A 198 24.31 -17.48 -6.86
CA LEU A 198 24.84 -17.20 -8.19
C LEU A 198 26.37 -17.40 -8.20
N SER A 199 27.07 -16.88 -7.21
CA SER A 199 28.52 -17.01 -7.06
C SER A 199 28.96 -18.48 -6.99
N MET A 200 28.25 -19.33 -6.23
CA MET A 200 28.53 -20.78 -6.17
C MET A 200 28.40 -21.48 -7.52
N ARG A 201 27.70 -20.90 -8.46
CA ARG A 201 27.57 -21.41 -9.84
C ARG A 201 28.52 -20.77 -10.84
N GLY A 202 29.44 -19.91 -10.36
CA GLY A 202 30.40 -19.17 -11.20
C GLY A 202 29.76 -18.07 -12.03
N ILE A 203 28.55 -17.59 -11.64
CA ILE A 203 27.80 -16.52 -12.32
C ILE A 203 28.20 -15.19 -11.68
N SER A 204 28.70 -14.26 -12.49
CA SER A 204 29.08 -12.93 -12.03
C SER A 204 27.87 -12.03 -11.87
N THR A 205 27.83 -11.25 -10.79
CA THR A 205 26.74 -10.34 -10.45
C THR A 205 27.18 -8.88 -10.35
N GLY A 206 26.25 -7.97 -10.61
CA GLY A 206 26.40 -6.53 -10.41
C GLY A 206 25.11 -5.87 -9.98
#